data_e7a4ea1143a919e05f5c8c7523020f61
#
_entry.id   e7a4ea1143a919e05f5c8c7523020f61
#
_cell.length_a   1.000
_cell.length_b   1.000
_cell.length_c   1.000
_cell.angle_alpha   90.00
_cell.angle_beta   90.00
_cell.angle_gamma   90.00
#
_symmetry.space_group_name_H-M   'P 1'
#
loop_
_entity.id
_entity.type
_entity.pdbx_description
1 polymer ?
#
loop_
_entity_poly.entity_id
_entity_poly.type
_entity_poly.pdbx_seq_one_letter_code
_entity_poly.pdbx_strand_id
1 'polypeptide(L)'
;LIGHLDTVFPENSPFQKMERLPDSTVKGPGTNDMKGGNVILLFALKALHEAGELTDAQIIVALTGDEELTGKPISLSRKDLIEAGQRSDIALGFENSTGFNNVTLARRGSSGWKVEIKGKRRHSAGIFLTGVGAGAVFESGRILNDFYETLKGETYLTFNPGIILGGTEISYHEPSNTGNAFGKTNVVAQSVIIDGDLRFISEEQKEITRAKMRAIVANNLPETSAKITFFDSYPAMPPTQENKDLLKKFSKVSIDMGHGPVEAWDPSKRGAADVSFVA
;
A
#
# COMPACT_ATOMS: atom_id res chain seq x y z
N LEU A 1 -13.41 11.07 -12.75
CA LEU A 1 -13.93 9.76 -12.35
C LEU A 1 -12.87 8.70 -12.62
N ILE A 2 -12.62 7.82 -11.68
CA ILE A 2 -11.49 6.87 -11.71
C ILE A 2 -12.00 5.45 -11.57
N GLY A 3 -11.49 4.56 -12.42
CA GLY A 3 -11.67 3.13 -12.35
C GLY A 3 -10.49 2.39 -12.98
N HIS A 4 -10.50 1.05 -12.92
CA HIS A 4 -9.52 0.23 -13.60
C HIS A 4 -10.14 -0.94 -14.39
N LEU A 5 -9.39 -1.48 -15.33
CA LEU A 5 -9.84 -2.51 -16.26
C LEU A 5 -9.24 -3.89 -15.98
N ASP A 6 -8.06 -3.91 -15.36
CA ASP A 6 -7.35 -5.13 -15.01
C ASP A 6 -7.98 -5.87 -13.81
N THR A 7 -7.45 -7.01 -13.48
CA THR A 7 -7.89 -7.86 -12.36
C THR A 7 -6.71 -8.61 -11.78
N VAL A 8 -6.84 -9.06 -10.53
CA VAL A 8 -5.85 -9.94 -9.87
C VAL A 8 -5.67 -11.31 -10.54
N PHE A 9 -6.54 -11.68 -11.49
CA PHE A 9 -6.51 -13.00 -12.12
C PHE A 9 -5.60 -12.99 -13.35
N PRO A 10 -4.50 -13.77 -13.36
CA PRO A 10 -3.61 -13.84 -14.51
C PRO A 10 -4.29 -14.52 -15.70
N GLU A 11 -3.77 -14.28 -16.91
CA GLU A 11 -4.33 -14.79 -18.18
C GLU A 11 -4.51 -16.30 -18.20
N ASN A 12 -3.63 -17.05 -17.56
CA ASN A 12 -3.70 -18.51 -17.44
C ASN A 12 -4.59 -19.01 -16.30
N SER A 13 -5.30 -18.14 -15.58
CA SER A 13 -6.25 -18.54 -14.56
C SER A 13 -7.43 -19.31 -15.18
N PRO A 14 -7.91 -20.40 -14.57
CA PRO A 14 -9.12 -21.07 -15.01
C PRO A 14 -10.38 -20.23 -14.81
N PHE A 15 -10.31 -19.18 -13.98
CA PHE A 15 -11.41 -18.26 -13.70
C PHE A 15 -11.40 -17.11 -14.70
N GLN A 16 -11.89 -17.35 -15.94
CA GLN A 16 -11.85 -16.37 -17.04
C GLN A 16 -13.23 -16.04 -17.63
N LYS A 17 -14.28 -16.71 -17.17
CA LYS A 17 -15.63 -16.57 -17.75
C LYS A 17 -16.59 -15.92 -16.79
N MET A 18 -17.47 -15.06 -17.34
CA MET A 18 -18.63 -14.55 -16.61
C MET A 18 -19.74 -15.60 -16.58
N GLU A 19 -20.31 -15.80 -15.41
CA GLU A 19 -21.43 -16.70 -15.17
C GLU A 19 -22.55 -15.95 -14.42
N ARG A 20 -23.78 -16.07 -14.88
CA ARG A 20 -24.97 -15.60 -14.16
C ARG A 20 -25.46 -16.72 -13.25
N LEU A 21 -25.65 -16.42 -11.97
CA LEU A 21 -26.12 -17.36 -10.97
C LEU A 21 -27.64 -17.24 -10.79
N PRO A 22 -28.31 -18.29 -10.26
CA PRO A 22 -29.77 -18.29 -10.09
C PRO A 22 -30.34 -17.21 -9.18
N ASP A 23 -29.51 -16.66 -8.27
CA ASP A 23 -29.85 -15.60 -7.34
C ASP A 23 -29.72 -14.17 -7.95
N SER A 24 -29.61 -14.07 -9.27
CA SER A 24 -29.38 -12.83 -10.01
C SER A 24 -28.00 -12.18 -9.79
N THR A 25 -27.06 -12.88 -9.15
CA THR A 25 -25.69 -12.43 -9.05
C THR A 25 -24.88 -12.79 -10.29
N VAL A 26 -23.74 -12.15 -10.46
CA VAL A 26 -22.79 -12.41 -11.56
C VAL A 26 -21.45 -12.75 -10.98
N LYS A 27 -20.88 -13.88 -11.39
CA LYS A 27 -19.55 -14.34 -11.04
C LYS A 27 -18.62 -14.20 -12.24
N GLY A 28 -17.44 -13.61 -12.05
CA GLY A 28 -16.44 -13.47 -13.13
C GLY A 28 -15.26 -12.62 -12.69
N PRO A 29 -14.13 -12.65 -13.44
CA PRO A 29 -12.95 -11.85 -13.10
C PRO A 29 -13.27 -10.35 -13.12
N GLY A 30 -13.00 -9.67 -12.01
CA GLY A 30 -13.23 -8.24 -11.86
C GLY A 30 -14.70 -7.81 -11.83
N THR A 31 -15.69 -8.70 -11.68
CA THR A 31 -17.10 -8.30 -11.62
C THR A 31 -17.40 -7.38 -10.45
N ASN A 32 -16.76 -7.59 -9.31
CA ASN A 32 -16.85 -6.72 -8.13
C ASN A 32 -15.72 -5.69 -8.10
N ASP A 33 -14.50 -6.09 -8.43
CA ASP A 33 -13.30 -5.30 -8.42
C ASP A 33 -12.70 -5.23 -9.85
N MET A 34 -12.94 -4.12 -10.64
CA MET A 34 -13.98 -3.12 -10.31
C MET A 34 -14.90 -2.86 -11.52
N LYS A 35 -15.11 -3.88 -12.39
CA LYS A 35 -15.95 -3.73 -13.61
C LYS A 35 -17.39 -3.32 -13.28
N GLY A 36 -17.93 -3.77 -12.13
CA GLY A 36 -19.22 -3.31 -11.63
C GLY A 36 -19.24 -1.81 -11.36
N GLY A 37 -18.19 -1.27 -10.74
CA GLY A 37 -18.00 0.15 -10.54
C GLY A 37 -17.89 0.92 -11.85
N ASN A 38 -17.17 0.40 -12.85
CA ASN A 38 -17.09 1.00 -14.18
C ASN A 38 -18.46 1.08 -14.87
N VAL A 39 -19.30 0.05 -14.72
CA VAL A 39 -20.69 0.07 -15.24
C VAL A 39 -21.51 1.14 -14.53
N ILE A 40 -21.43 1.25 -13.20
CA ILE A 40 -22.13 2.29 -12.43
C ILE A 40 -21.70 3.69 -12.90
N LEU A 41 -20.40 3.91 -13.08
CA LEU A 41 -19.83 5.17 -13.60
C LEU A 41 -20.45 5.54 -14.95
N LEU A 42 -20.47 4.61 -15.91
CA LEU A 42 -20.99 4.83 -17.25
C LEU A 42 -22.49 5.11 -17.23
N PHE A 43 -23.27 4.39 -16.43
CA PHE A 43 -24.72 4.60 -16.32
C PHE A 43 -25.06 5.90 -15.58
N ALA A 44 -24.26 6.32 -14.60
CA ALA A 44 -24.42 7.62 -13.95
C ALA A 44 -24.20 8.77 -14.96
N LEU A 45 -23.15 8.70 -15.78
CA LEU A 45 -22.91 9.68 -16.84
C LEU A 45 -24.02 9.70 -17.89
N LYS A 46 -24.50 8.52 -18.29
CA LYS A 46 -25.62 8.40 -19.23
C LYS A 46 -26.88 9.07 -18.67
N ALA A 47 -27.24 8.81 -17.42
CA ALA A 47 -28.39 9.40 -16.76
C ALA A 47 -28.27 10.92 -16.67
N LEU A 48 -27.12 11.46 -16.30
CA LEU A 48 -26.86 12.89 -16.25
C LEU A 48 -26.95 13.55 -17.65
N HIS A 49 -26.45 12.88 -18.67
CA HIS A 49 -26.54 13.34 -20.05
C HIS A 49 -27.98 13.40 -20.53
N GLU A 50 -28.77 12.35 -20.30
CA GLU A 50 -30.19 12.29 -20.66
C GLU A 50 -31.03 13.32 -19.89
N ALA A 51 -30.63 13.67 -18.67
CA ALA A 51 -31.25 14.73 -17.88
C ALA A 51 -30.80 16.16 -18.27
N GLY A 52 -29.81 16.31 -19.16
CA GLY A 52 -29.25 17.61 -19.55
C GLY A 52 -28.35 18.28 -18.50
N GLU A 53 -27.92 17.54 -17.50
CA GLU A 53 -27.13 18.04 -16.33
C GLU A 53 -25.60 18.10 -16.54
N LEU A 54 -25.13 17.83 -17.77
CA LEU A 54 -23.70 17.88 -18.09
C LEU A 54 -23.24 19.13 -18.84
N THR A 55 -24.09 20.08 -19.08
CA THR A 55 -23.82 21.27 -19.92
C THR A 55 -22.72 22.16 -19.35
N ASP A 56 -22.62 22.27 -18.02
CA ASP A 56 -21.68 23.13 -17.31
C ASP A 56 -20.58 22.31 -16.55
N ALA A 57 -20.43 21.01 -16.88
CA ALA A 57 -19.49 20.15 -16.23
C ALA A 57 -18.43 19.63 -17.21
N GLN A 58 -17.16 19.75 -16.84
CA GLN A 58 -16.07 19.04 -17.52
C GLN A 58 -15.77 17.76 -16.77
N ILE A 59 -15.98 16.62 -17.42
CA ILE A 59 -15.78 15.31 -16.80
C ILE A 59 -14.66 14.57 -17.52
N ILE A 60 -13.66 14.13 -16.74
CA ILE A 60 -12.59 13.24 -17.19
C ILE A 60 -12.86 11.85 -16.62
N VAL A 61 -12.85 10.83 -17.46
CA VAL A 61 -12.92 9.44 -17.05
C VAL A 61 -11.54 8.82 -17.29
N ALA A 62 -10.86 8.42 -16.22
CA ALA A 62 -9.59 7.72 -16.26
C ALA A 62 -9.83 6.26 -15.88
N LEU A 63 -9.53 5.34 -16.80
CA LEU A 63 -9.60 3.90 -16.58
C LEU A 63 -8.18 3.33 -16.76
N THR A 64 -7.53 2.98 -15.66
CA THR A 64 -6.18 2.40 -15.69
C THR A 64 -6.23 0.92 -16.07
N GLY A 65 -5.16 0.41 -16.60
CA GLY A 65 -5.04 -1.00 -17.00
C GLY A 65 -4.05 -1.79 -16.14
N ASP A 66 -3.56 -1.20 -15.05
CA ASP A 66 -2.49 -1.73 -14.23
C ASP A 66 -2.62 -1.33 -12.74
N GLU A 67 -3.86 -1.24 -12.23
CA GLU A 67 -4.11 -0.94 -10.81
C GLU A 67 -3.65 -2.09 -9.92
N GLU A 68 -4.03 -3.30 -10.26
CA GLU A 68 -3.77 -4.51 -9.49
C GLU A 68 -2.28 -4.95 -9.54
N LEU A 69 -1.60 -4.62 -10.62
CA LEU A 69 -0.17 -4.82 -10.77
C LEU A 69 0.46 -3.60 -11.43
N THR A 70 0.76 -2.61 -10.63
CA THR A 70 1.24 -1.31 -11.09
C THR A 70 2.51 -1.40 -11.95
N GLY A 71 2.44 -0.82 -13.15
CA GLY A 71 3.58 -0.67 -14.05
C GLY A 71 4.72 0.13 -13.44
N LYS A 72 5.94 -0.20 -13.83
CA LYS A 72 7.14 0.51 -13.32
C LYS A 72 7.88 1.21 -14.47
N PRO A 73 8.42 2.40 -14.25
CA PRO A 73 8.33 3.19 -13.02
C PRO A 73 6.90 3.74 -12.80
N ILE A 74 6.48 3.86 -11.54
CA ILE A 74 5.14 4.36 -11.15
C ILE A 74 4.87 5.75 -11.72
N SER A 75 5.88 6.61 -11.76
CA SER A 75 5.80 7.97 -12.32
C SER A 75 5.37 7.98 -13.80
N LEU A 76 5.66 6.95 -14.55
CA LEU A 76 5.20 6.81 -15.95
C LEU A 76 3.80 6.17 -16.00
N SER A 77 3.60 5.10 -15.23
CA SER A 77 2.35 4.35 -15.18
C SER A 77 1.16 5.21 -14.70
N ARG A 78 1.38 6.14 -13.79
CA ARG A 78 0.34 7.03 -13.22
C ARG A 78 0.36 8.46 -13.76
N LYS A 79 1.20 8.73 -14.77
CA LYS A 79 1.37 10.08 -15.32
C LYS A 79 0.05 10.70 -15.77
N ASP A 80 -0.68 10.02 -16.65
CA ASP A 80 -1.90 10.54 -17.26
C ASP A 80 -3.02 10.72 -16.20
N LEU A 81 -3.09 9.82 -15.21
CA LEU A 81 -4.01 9.93 -14.08
C LEU A 81 -3.69 11.16 -13.22
N ILE A 82 -2.42 11.38 -12.89
CA ILE A 82 -1.96 12.55 -12.12
C ILE A 82 -2.25 13.84 -12.89
N GLU A 83 -1.94 13.90 -14.19
CA GLU A 83 -2.22 15.06 -15.03
C GLU A 83 -3.73 15.35 -15.15
N ALA A 84 -4.57 14.31 -15.17
CA ALA A 84 -6.02 14.45 -15.13
C ALA A 84 -6.47 15.00 -13.76
N GLY A 85 -5.91 14.50 -12.66
CA GLY A 85 -6.18 14.98 -11.30
C GLY A 85 -5.84 16.44 -11.11
N GLN A 86 -4.68 16.90 -11.61
CA GLN A 86 -4.25 18.31 -11.54
C GLN A 86 -5.17 19.31 -12.24
N ARG A 87 -6.05 18.84 -13.15
CA ARG A 87 -7.06 19.64 -13.86
C ARG A 87 -8.47 19.46 -13.32
N SER A 88 -8.62 18.77 -12.19
CA SER A 88 -9.91 18.39 -11.62
C SER A 88 -10.07 18.95 -10.21
N ASP A 89 -11.26 19.40 -9.88
CA ASP A 89 -11.61 19.87 -8.53
C ASP A 89 -12.02 18.72 -7.61
N ILE A 90 -12.56 17.64 -8.16
CA ILE A 90 -13.07 16.47 -7.42
C ILE A 90 -12.68 15.20 -8.15
N ALA A 91 -12.15 14.22 -7.40
CA ALA A 91 -11.91 12.87 -7.86
C ALA A 91 -12.83 11.88 -7.15
N LEU A 92 -13.51 11.03 -7.93
CA LEU A 92 -14.37 9.96 -7.41
C LEU A 92 -13.89 8.62 -7.96
N GLY A 93 -13.48 7.71 -7.07
CA GLY A 93 -13.12 6.33 -7.39
C GLY A 93 -14.33 5.40 -7.26
N PHE A 94 -14.53 4.54 -8.25
CA PHE A 94 -15.66 3.60 -8.32
C PHE A 94 -15.27 2.17 -7.94
N GLU A 95 -14.32 2.06 -7.04
CA GLU A 95 -13.87 0.80 -6.43
C GLU A 95 -15.01 0.01 -5.76
N ASN A 96 -14.73 -1.26 -5.41
CA ASN A 96 -15.68 -2.11 -4.73
C ASN A 96 -16.26 -1.47 -3.46
N SER A 97 -17.56 -1.63 -3.27
CA SER A 97 -18.29 -1.09 -2.11
C SER A 97 -17.91 -1.82 -0.82
N THR A 98 -17.87 -1.07 0.27
CA THR A 98 -17.70 -1.59 1.64
C THR A 98 -19.02 -1.75 2.40
N GLY A 99 -20.13 -1.48 1.71
CA GLY A 99 -21.49 -1.52 2.24
C GLY A 99 -22.34 -0.40 1.66
N PHE A 100 -23.64 -0.51 1.83
CA PHE A 100 -24.60 0.43 1.22
C PHE A 100 -24.47 1.84 1.78
N ASN A 101 -24.21 1.96 3.08
CA ASN A 101 -24.17 3.25 3.79
C ASN A 101 -22.74 3.72 4.12
N ASN A 102 -21.74 3.24 3.38
CA ASN A 102 -20.33 3.59 3.63
C ASN A 102 -19.65 4.08 2.37
N VAL A 103 -18.73 5.04 2.54
CA VAL A 103 -17.80 5.47 1.49
C VAL A 103 -16.38 5.54 2.03
N THR A 104 -15.41 5.30 1.17
CA THR A 104 -14.00 5.43 1.50
C THR A 104 -13.58 6.89 1.38
N LEU A 105 -13.33 7.53 2.51
CA LEU A 105 -12.94 8.94 2.63
C LEU A 105 -11.42 9.10 2.69
N ALA A 106 -10.73 8.08 3.14
CA ALA A 106 -9.28 8.05 3.30
C ALA A 106 -8.73 6.65 3.02
N ARG A 107 -7.50 6.58 2.50
CA ARG A 107 -6.79 5.32 2.22
C ARG A 107 -5.37 5.41 2.74
N ARG A 108 -4.91 4.34 3.36
CA ARG A 108 -3.50 4.25 3.75
C ARG A 108 -2.64 4.05 2.52
N GLY A 109 -1.55 4.80 2.43
CA GLY A 109 -0.49 4.57 1.47
C GLY A 109 0.34 3.33 1.81
N SER A 110 1.18 2.92 0.87
CA SER A 110 2.08 1.77 1.01
C SER A 110 3.50 2.11 0.58
N SER A 111 4.45 1.53 1.30
CA SER A 111 5.88 1.64 1.04
C SER A 111 6.58 0.36 1.48
N GLY A 112 7.55 -0.08 0.71
CA GLY A 112 8.49 -1.11 1.16
C GLY A 112 9.66 -0.51 1.93
N TRP A 113 10.30 -1.32 2.77
CA TRP A 113 11.59 -1.01 3.38
C TRP A 113 12.47 -2.24 3.45
N LYS A 114 13.78 -2.04 3.28
CA LYS A 114 14.78 -3.10 3.39
C LYS A 114 15.91 -2.66 4.31
N VAL A 115 16.28 -3.52 5.26
CA VAL A 115 17.46 -3.33 6.10
C VAL A 115 18.51 -4.40 5.75
N GLU A 116 19.69 -3.93 5.39
CA GLU A 116 20.87 -4.74 5.14
C GLU A 116 21.87 -4.56 6.29
N ILE A 117 22.23 -5.65 6.95
CA ILE A 117 23.06 -5.63 8.15
C ILE A 117 24.34 -6.44 7.90
N LYS A 118 25.45 -5.91 8.35
CA LYS A 118 26.75 -6.55 8.29
C LYS A 118 27.38 -6.64 9.69
N GLY A 119 28.04 -7.75 9.95
CA GLY A 119 28.86 -7.98 11.13
C GLY A 119 30.19 -8.62 10.74
N LYS A 120 31.09 -8.79 11.69
CA LYS A 120 32.38 -9.46 11.46
C LYS A 120 32.24 -10.97 11.58
N ARG A 121 32.73 -11.69 10.58
CA ARG A 121 32.87 -13.17 10.64
C ARG A 121 34.01 -13.54 11.56
N ARG A 122 33.74 -14.21 12.67
CA ARG A 122 34.69 -14.65 13.67
C ARG A 122 34.22 -15.95 14.33
N HIS A 123 35.07 -16.61 15.06
CA HIS A 123 34.67 -17.75 15.88
C HIS A 123 33.77 -17.27 17.05
N SER A 124 32.69 -17.98 17.34
CA SER A 124 31.67 -17.57 18.33
C SER A 124 32.19 -17.51 19.77
N ALA A 125 33.26 -18.21 20.09
CA ALA A 125 33.89 -18.11 21.41
C ALA A 125 34.42 -16.71 21.75
N GLY A 126 34.62 -15.85 20.72
CA GLY A 126 35.04 -14.47 20.90
C GLY A 126 33.88 -13.44 20.78
N ILE A 127 32.63 -13.89 20.66
CA ILE A 127 31.49 -12.98 20.56
C ILE A 127 31.44 -12.03 21.77
N PHE A 128 31.13 -10.76 21.52
CA PHE A 128 31.14 -9.64 22.48
C PHE A 128 32.53 -9.11 22.88
N LEU A 129 33.64 -9.77 22.49
CA LEU A 129 34.96 -9.20 22.68
C LEU A 129 35.22 -8.03 21.73
N THR A 130 36.11 -7.13 22.18
CA THR A 130 36.55 -5.99 21.34
C THR A 130 37.12 -6.54 20.01
N GLY A 131 36.67 -5.92 18.91
CA GLY A 131 37.06 -6.29 17.55
C GLY A 131 36.30 -7.49 16.95
N VAL A 132 35.43 -8.16 17.71
CA VAL A 132 34.51 -9.22 17.23
C VAL A 132 33.08 -8.68 17.14
N GLY A 133 32.58 -8.09 18.21
CA GLY A 133 31.26 -7.50 18.30
C GLY A 133 30.11 -8.52 18.44
N ALA A 134 28.88 -8.06 18.23
CA ALA A 134 27.67 -8.85 18.43
C ALA A 134 27.24 -9.68 17.19
N GLY A 135 27.70 -9.30 16.01
CA GLY A 135 27.29 -9.92 14.74
C GLY A 135 25.92 -9.46 14.24
N ALA A 136 25.67 -9.74 12.96
CA ALA A 136 24.51 -9.20 12.23
C ALA A 136 23.17 -9.68 12.79
N VAL A 137 23.08 -10.88 13.37
CA VAL A 137 21.82 -11.41 13.91
C VAL A 137 21.39 -10.67 15.18
N PHE A 138 22.31 -10.39 16.12
CA PHE A 138 21.95 -9.57 17.30
C PHE A 138 21.60 -8.14 16.92
N GLU A 139 22.31 -7.56 15.95
CA GLU A 139 21.97 -6.24 15.42
C GLU A 139 20.56 -6.21 14.80
N SER A 140 20.18 -7.25 14.05
CA SER A 140 18.83 -7.37 13.50
C SER A 140 17.76 -7.45 14.60
N GLY A 141 18.03 -8.21 15.66
CA GLY A 141 17.14 -8.30 16.82
C GLY A 141 16.95 -6.95 17.52
N ARG A 142 18.05 -6.19 17.73
CA ARG A 142 17.98 -4.83 18.27
C ARG A 142 17.12 -3.90 17.40
N ILE A 143 17.42 -3.85 16.09
CA ILE A 143 16.69 -2.97 15.15
C ILE A 143 15.20 -3.30 15.15
N LEU A 144 14.82 -4.57 15.06
CA LEU A 144 13.39 -4.97 15.06
C LEU A 144 12.70 -4.67 16.38
N ASN A 145 13.39 -4.89 17.51
CA ASN A 145 12.86 -4.52 18.82
C ASN A 145 12.63 -3.02 18.94
N ASP A 146 13.60 -2.22 18.52
CA ASP A 146 13.52 -0.76 18.59
C ASP A 146 12.45 -0.21 17.63
N PHE A 147 12.27 -0.80 16.45
CA PHE A 147 11.14 -0.49 15.57
C PHE A 147 9.80 -0.77 16.27
N TYR A 148 9.66 -1.96 16.84
CA TYR A 148 8.44 -2.35 17.54
C TYR A 148 8.13 -1.42 18.72
N GLU A 149 9.10 -1.15 19.59
CA GLU A 149 8.88 -0.31 20.77
C GLU A 149 8.64 1.17 20.44
N THR A 150 9.25 1.68 19.37
CA THR A 150 9.18 3.11 19.00
C THR A 150 7.97 3.45 18.12
N LEU A 151 7.53 2.52 17.26
CA LEU A 151 6.56 2.82 16.20
C LEU A 151 5.19 2.17 16.42
N LYS A 152 5.08 1.14 17.25
CA LYS A 152 3.79 0.49 17.52
C LYS A 152 2.80 1.46 18.19
N GLY A 153 1.54 1.35 17.81
CA GLY A 153 0.43 2.07 18.47
C GLY A 153 0.11 3.44 17.90
N GLU A 154 0.84 3.92 16.89
CA GLU A 154 0.41 5.10 16.15
C GLU A 154 -0.84 4.76 15.30
N THR A 155 -1.84 5.66 15.34
CA THR A 155 -3.10 5.47 14.62
C THR A 155 -2.86 5.37 13.12
N TYR A 156 -3.40 4.32 12.49
CA TYR A 156 -3.28 4.01 11.07
C TYR A 156 -1.86 3.70 10.56
N LEU A 157 -0.86 3.70 11.43
CA LEU A 157 0.48 3.24 11.09
C LEU A 157 0.59 1.73 11.30
N THR A 158 1.07 1.02 10.30
CA THR A 158 1.49 -0.39 10.44
C THR A 158 2.79 -0.62 9.70
N PHE A 159 3.65 -1.45 10.27
CA PHE A 159 4.88 -1.91 9.64
C PHE A 159 5.07 -3.40 9.94
N ASN A 160 5.54 -4.13 8.96
CA ASN A 160 5.71 -5.57 9.07
C ASN A 160 7.07 -6.00 8.50
N PRO A 161 7.95 -6.64 9.29
CA PRO A 161 9.08 -7.37 8.75
C PRO A 161 8.58 -8.69 8.15
N GLY A 162 8.34 -8.72 6.86
CA GLY A 162 7.76 -9.87 6.16
C GLY A 162 8.77 -10.99 5.92
N ILE A 163 10.04 -10.64 5.74
CA ILE A 163 11.12 -11.58 5.47
C ILE A 163 12.33 -11.20 6.31
N ILE A 164 12.98 -12.19 6.90
CA ILE A 164 14.31 -12.09 7.50
C ILE A 164 15.16 -13.26 7.05
N LEU A 165 16.34 -12.97 6.53
CA LEU A 165 17.32 -13.96 6.11
C LEU A 165 18.68 -13.61 6.70
N GLY A 166 19.29 -14.53 7.46
CA GLY A 166 20.54 -14.24 8.15
C GLY A 166 21.47 -15.43 8.28
N GLY A 167 22.78 -15.16 8.30
CA GLY A 167 23.81 -16.19 8.44
C GLY A 167 25.22 -15.68 8.21
N THR A 168 26.16 -16.60 8.01
CA THR A 168 27.52 -16.27 7.60
C THR A 168 27.55 -15.75 6.16
N GLU A 169 26.81 -16.42 5.29
CA GLU A 169 26.63 -16.06 3.88
C GLU A 169 25.15 -16.17 3.54
N ILE A 170 24.64 -15.20 2.79
CA ILE A 170 23.25 -15.17 2.32
C ILE A 170 23.23 -14.85 0.83
N SER A 171 22.28 -15.44 0.12
CA SER A 171 21.88 -15.02 -1.21
C SER A 171 20.38 -14.71 -1.20
N TYR A 172 19.98 -13.54 -1.67
CA TYR A 172 18.61 -13.09 -1.71
C TYR A 172 18.23 -12.61 -3.11
N HIS A 173 17.10 -13.09 -3.64
CA HIS A 173 16.58 -12.74 -4.94
C HIS A 173 15.29 -11.95 -4.76
N GLU A 174 15.39 -10.62 -4.84
CA GLU A 174 14.29 -9.68 -4.59
C GLU A 174 13.03 -9.93 -5.44
N PRO A 175 13.11 -10.18 -6.76
CA PRO A 175 11.92 -10.36 -7.58
C PRO A 175 11.00 -11.51 -7.14
N SER A 176 11.57 -12.56 -6.54
CA SER A 176 10.79 -13.72 -6.08
C SER A 176 10.65 -13.79 -4.56
N ASN A 177 11.23 -12.85 -3.82
CA ASN A 177 11.29 -12.86 -2.35
C ASN A 177 11.82 -14.20 -1.78
N THR A 178 12.82 -14.78 -2.45
CA THR A 178 13.41 -16.06 -2.06
C THR A 178 14.88 -15.91 -1.75
N GLY A 179 15.43 -16.80 -0.93
CA GLY A 179 16.85 -16.77 -0.65
C GLY A 179 17.35 -17.99 0.12
N ASN A 180 18.68 -18.10 0.21
CA ASN A 180 19.37 -19.14 0.95
C ASN A 180 20.33 -18.51 1.95
N ALA A 181 20.48 -19.14 3.10
CA ALA A 181 21.46 -18.79 4.12
C ALA A 181 22.35 -19.97 4.43
N PHE A 182 23.64 -19.69 4.58
CA PHE A 182 24.62 -20.62 5.09
C PHE A 182 25.23 -20.08 6.37
N GLY A 183 25.42 -20.94 7.36
CA GLY A 183 26.08 -20.60 8.61
C GLY A 183 26.52 -21.83 9.39
N LYS A 184 27.39 -21.60 10.39
CA LYS A 184 27.79 -22.60 11.38
C LYS A 184 27.50 -22.04 12.76
N THR A 185 27.06 -22.88 13.68
CA THR A 185 26.69 -22.47 15.06
C THR A 185 27.86 -21.87 15.84
N ASN A 186 29.09 -22.21 15.47
CA ASN A 186 30.33 -21.69 16.09
C ASN A 186 30.95 -20.51 15.30
N VAL A 187 30.20 -19.88 14.41
CA VAL A 187 30.62 -18.69 13.63
C VAL A 187 29.66 -17.55 13.84
N VAL A 188 30.16 -16.37 14.18
CA VAL A 188 29.37 -15.14 14.30
C VAL A 188 28.74 -14.78 12.93
N ALA A 189 27.45 -14.58 12.89
CA ALA A 189 26.71 -14.27 11.66
C ALA A 189 27.17 -12.95 11.05
N GLN A 190 27.50 -12.97 9.75
CA GLN A 190 28.08 -11.83 9.04
C GLN A 190 27.03 -10.98 8.35
N SER A 191 25.92 -11.55 7.93
CA SER A 191 24.94 -10.84 7.09
C SER A 191 23.52 -11.16 7.51
N VAL A 192 22.65 -10.11 7.51
CA VAL A 192 21.20 -10.24 7.59
C VAL A 192 20.57 -9.28 6.60
N ILE A 193 19.52 -9.74 5.94
CA ILE A 193 18.56 -8.90 5.19
C ILE A 193 17.21 -9.03 5.87
N ILE A 194 16.52 -7.90 6.01
CA ILE A 194 15.11 -7.82 6.45
C ILE A 194 14.37 -7.02 5.40
N ASP A 195 13.29 -7.58 4.87
CA ASP A 195 12.38 -6.91 3.95
C ASP A 195 11.01 -6.75 4.58
N GLY A 196 10.38 -5.58 4.41
CA GLY A 196 9.14 -5.27 5.10
C GLY A 196 8.24 -4.28 4.39
N ASP A 197 7.03 -4.18 4.93
CA ASP A 197 5.95 -3.30 4.48
C ASP A 197 5.71 -2.18 5.50
N LEU A 198 5.29 -1.02 5.02
CA LEU A 198 4.92 0.16 5.81
C LEU A 198 3.62 0.74 5.26
N ARG A 199 2.62 0.91 6.13
CA ARG A 199 1.34 1.57 5.81
C ARG A 199 1.17 2.81 6.67
N PHE A 200 0.70 3.89 6.04
CA PHE A 200 0.59 5.22 6.65
C PHE A 200 -0.64 5.96 6.12
N ILE A 201 -1.15 6.92 6.89
CA ILE A 201 -2.37 7.67 6.52
C ILE A 201 -2.07 9.04 5.87
N SER A 202 -0.83 9.49 5.93
CA SER A 202 -0.37 10.74 5.30
C SER A 202 1.10 10.67 4.94
N GLU A 203 1.52 11.48 3.98
CA GLU A 203 2.93 11.60 3.58
C GLU A 203 3.79 12.10 4.75
N GLU A 204 3.25 12.99 5.60
CA GLU A 204 3.92 13.44 6.81
C GLU A 204 4.20 12.28 7.77
N GLN A 205 3.20 11.44 8.06
CA GLN A 205 3.39 10.25 8.91
C GLN A 205 4.44 9.30 8.32
N LYS A 206 4.44 9.10 7.00
CA LYS A 206 5.46 8.31 6.29
C LYS A 206 6.86 8.83 6.57
N GLU A 207 7.10 10.12 6.35
CA GLU A 207 8.45 10.69 6.49
C GLU A 207 8.91 10.76 7.94
N ILE A 208 8.03 11.07 8.90
CA ILE A 208 8.33 10.99 10.33
C ILE A 208 8.72 9.56 10.73
N THR A 209 7.96 8.56 10.27
CA THR A 209 8.24 7.15 10.55
C THR A 209 9.58 6.73 9.95
N ARG A 210 9.83 7.06 8.69
CA ARG A 210 11.11 6.77 8.01
C ARG A 210 12.30 7.43 8.71
N ALA A 211 12.13 8.65 9.20
CA ALA A 211 13.19 9.34 9.95
C ALA A 211 13.51 8.60 11.26
N LYS A 212 12.48 8.15 12.01
CA LYS A 212 12.66 7.33 13.22
C LYS A 212 13.37 6.01 12.87
N MET A 213 12.94 5.31 11.82
CA MET A 213 13.58 4.06 11.37
C MET A 213 15.05 4.27 10.98
N ARG A 214 15.37 5.34 10.24
CA ARG A 214 16.76 5.69 9.89
C ARG A 214 17.61 5.93 11.15
N ALA A 215 17.08 6.67 12.12
CA ALA A 215 17.80 6.94 13.37
C ALA A 215 18.09 5.66 14.16
N ILE A 216 17.13 4.74 14.25
CA ILE A 216 17.30 3.45 14.90
C ILE A 216 18.37 2.62 14.20
N VAL A 217 18.33 2.55 12.86
CA VAL A 217 19.28 1.78 12.05
C VAL A 217 20.69 2.36 12.11
N ALA A 218 20.82 3.66 12.27
CA ALA A 218 22.13 4.33 12.39
C ALA A 218 22.85 4.08 13.72
N ASN A 219 22.14 3.65 14.77
CA ASN A 219 22.72 3.38 16.09
C ASN A 219 23.14 1.90 16.21
N ASN A 220 24.28 1.56 15.59
CA ASN A 220 24.71 0.17 15.48
C ASN A 220 25.36 -0.36 16.76
N LEU A 221 25.19 -1.66 17.02
CA LEU A 221 26.00 -2.40 17.98
C LEU A 221 27.49 -2.42 17.56
N PRO A 222 28.42 -2.60 18.52
CA PRO A 222 29.85 -2.64 18.20
C PRO A 222 30.17 -3.65 17.08
N GLU A 223 31.01 -3.21 16.15
CA GLU A 223 31.50 -4.00 15.00
C GLU A 223 30.39 -4.49 14.05
N THR A 224 29.24 -3.81 14.05
CA THR A 224 28.18 -4.00 13.06
C THR A 224 27.95 -2.73 12.25
N SER A 225 27.26 -2.88 11.14
CA SER A 225 26.75 -1.77 10.35
C SER A 225 25.41 -2.16 9.74
N ALA A 226 24.51 -1.19 9.58
CA ALA A 226 23.23 -1.41 8.95
C ALA A 226 22.87 -0.25 8.01
N LYS A 227 22.12 -0.56 6.96
CA LYS A 227 21.58 0.40 6.01
C LYS A 227 20.10 0.10 5.80
N ILE A 228 19.25 1.12 5.85
CA ILE A 228 17.84 1.00 5.46
C ILE A 228 17.59 1.72 4.14
N THR A 229 16.83 1.08 3.26
CA THR A 229 16.35 1.63 1.98
C THR A 229 14.83 1.56 1.96
N PHE A 230 14.18 2.57 1.38
CA PHE A 230 12.72 2.63 1.24
C PHE A 230 12.33 2.62 -0.23
N PHE A 231 11.17 2.02 -0.53
CA PHE A 231 10.64 1.90 -1.87
C PHE A 231 9.20 2.43 -1.87
N ASP A 232 8.96 3.54 -2.56
CA ASP A 232 7.61 4.10 -2.67
C ASP A 232 6.73 3.23 -3.57
N SER A 233 5.48 3.11 -3.16
CA SER A 233 4.40 2.49 -3.91
C SER A 233 3.23 3.48 -3.97
N TYR A 234 2.07 3.14 -3.45
CA TYR A 234 0.90 4.02 -3.48
C TYR A 234 1.00 5.12 -2.40
N PRO A 235 0.74 6.39 -2.74
CA PRO A 235 0.61 7.47 -1.77
C PRO A 235 -0.59 7.26 -0.84
N ALA A 236 -0.63 8.00 0.26
CA ALA A 236 -1.82 8.05 1.10
C ALA A 236 -2.88 8.98 0.50
N MET A 237 -4.14 8.70 0.78
CA MET A 237 -5.26 9.63 0.64
C MET A 237 -5.71 10.02 2.05
N PRO A 238 -5.25 11.15 2.60
CA PRO A 238 -5.57 11.55 3.97
C PRO A 238 -7.04 12.01 4.08
N PRO A 239 -7.65 11.92 5.28
CA PRO A 239 -9.03 12.37 5.51
C PRO A 239 -9.11 13.91 5.64
N THR A 240 -8.97 14.62 4.53
CA THR A 240 -8.99 16.08 4.49
C THR A 240 -10.38 16.66 4.85
N GLN A 241 -10.45 17.97 5.12
CA GLN A 241 -11.72 18.63 5.39
C GLN A 241 -12.61 18.66 4.14
N GLU A 242 -12.01 18.84 2.98
CA GLU A 242 -12.69 18.84 1.67
C GLU A 242 -13.36 17.48 1.39
N ASN A 243 -12.67 16.39 1.67
CA ASN A 243 -13.24 15.03 1.57
C ASN A 243 -14.43 14.84 2.53
N LYS A 244 -14.34 15.37 3.77
CA LYS A 244 -15.44 15.31 4.75
C LYS A 244 -16.65 16.15 4.28
N ASP A 245 -16.41 17.28 3.65
CA ASP A 245 -17.48 18.14 3.13
C ASP A 245 -18.13 17.52 1.89
N LEU A 246 -17.38 16.84 1.04
CA LEU A 246 -17.91 16.03 -0.05
C LEU A 246 -18.78 14.87 0.48
N LEU A 247 -18.35 14.18 1.51
CA LEU A 247 -19.15 13.14 2.19
C LEU A 247 -20.47 13.69 2.72
N LYS A 248 -20.48 14.87 3.35
CA LYS A 248 -21.72 15.49 3.85
C LYS A 248 -22.72 15.75 2.71
N LYS A 249 -22.23 16.24 1.56
CA LYS A 249 -23.07 16.45 0.36
C LYS A 249 -23.64 15.12 -0.14
N PHE A 250 -22.81 14.10 -0.25
CA PHE A 250 -23.23 12.77 -0.68
C PHE A 250 -24.23 12.13 0.29
N SER A 251 -23.98 12.22 1.59
CA SER A 251 -24.90 11.72 2.64
C SER A 251 -26.25 12.44 2.60
N LYS A 252 -26.26 13.76 2.35
CA LYS A 252 -27.52 14.50 2.18
C LYS A 252 -28.33 13.97 1.00
N VAL A 253 -27.71 13.75 -0.16
CA VAL A 253 -28.40 13.20 -1.34
C VAL A 253 -28.96 11.80 -1.02
N SER A 254 -28.22 10.95 -0.33
CA SER A 254 -28.67 9.62 0.10
C SER A 254 -29.91 9.69 1.00
N ILE A 255 -29.92 10.63 1.96
CA ILE A 255 -31.07 10.88 2.85
C ILE A 255 -32.28 11.38 2.04
N ASP A 256 -32.09 12.37 1.16
CA ASP A 256 -33.14 12.93 0.33
C ASP A 256 -33.78 11.86 -0.59
N MET A 257 -33.01 10.86 -0.99
CA MET A 257 -33.49 9.70 -1.77
C MET A 257 -34.12 8.59 -0.90
N GLY A 258 -34.15 8.74 0.43
CA GLY A 258 -34.73 7.75 1.34
C GLY A 258 -33.82 6.58 1.69
N HIS A 259 -32.52 6.66 1.37
CA HIS A 259 -31.56 5.61 1.63
C HIS A 259 -30.83 5.72 2.99
N GLY A 260 -31.05 6.82 3.71
CA GLY A 260 -30.43 7.09 5.02
C GLY A 260 -29.03 7.72 4.90
N PRO A 261 -28.38 7.98 6.05
CA PRO A 261 -27.07 8.62 6.08
C PRO A 261 -25.96 7.70 5.56
N VAL A 262 -24.93 8.32 4.98
CA VAL A 262 -23.69 7.64 4.56
C VAL A 262 -22.54 8.10 5.45
N GLU A 263 -21.70 7.17 5.89
CA GLU A 263 -20.60 7.39 6.81
C GLU A 263 -19.25 7.03 6.18
N ALA A 264 -18.18 7.60 6.74
CA ALA A 264 -16.84 7.28 6.34
C ALA A 264 -16.45 5.88 6.81
N TRP A 265 -15.91 5.06 5.90
CA TRP A 265 -15.34 3.77 6.27
C TRP A 265 -13.98 3.93 6.97
N ASP A 266 -13.69 3.05 7.91
CA ASP A 266 -12.42 3.05 8.63
C ASP A 266 -11.23 2.83 7.66
N PRO A 267 -10.27 3.77 7.58
CA PRO A 267 -9.12 3.65 6.68
C PRO A 267 -8.25 2.43 6.96
N SER A 268 -8.24 1.90 8.19
CA SER A 268 -7.49 0.70 8.55
C SER A 268 -7.96 -0.55 7.81
N LYS A 269 -9.20 -0.52 7.30
CA LYS A 269 -9.85 -1.62 6.59
C LYS A 269 -9.81 -1.47 5.06
N ARG A 270 -9.10 -0.45 4.54
CA ARG A 270 -8.93 -0.23 3.09
C ARG A 270 -7.46 -0.17 2.72
N GLY A 271 -7.15 -0.83 1.60
CA GLY A 271 -5.85 -0.69 0.94
C GLY A 271 -5.72 0.63 0.17
N ALA A 272 -4.55 0.85 -0.41
CA ALA A 272 -4.34 1.91 -1.40
C ALA A 272 -5.19 1.65 -2.66
N ALA A 273 -5.39 2.68 -3.49
CA ALA A 273 -5.98 2.57 -4.82
C ALA A 273 -5.58 3.79 -5.65
N ASP A 274 -5.87 3.76 -6.95
CA ASP A 274 -5.47 4.80 -7.90
C ASP A 274 -5.93 6.21 -7.53
N VAL A 275 -7.07 6.36 -6.86
CA VAL A 275 -7.54 7.66 -6.35
C VAL A 275 -6.53 8.34 -5.41
N SER A 276 -5.65 7.58 -4.76
CA SER A 276 -4.62 8.13 -3.88
C SER A 276 -3.56 8.96 -4.63
N PHE A 277 -3.40 8.79 -5.94
CA PHE A 277 -2.44 9.55 -6.74
C PHE A 277 -2.93 10.97 -7.09
N VAL A 278 -4.19 11.26 -6.85
CA VAL A 278 -4.84 12.54 -7.17
C VAL A 278 -5.49 13.21 -5.95
N ALA A 279 -5.21 12.68 -4.77
CA ALA A 279 -5.73 13.17 -3.49
C ALA A 279 -4.92 14.34 -2.93
#